data_3cccb247d8b6648b784368d8910457c9
#
_entry.id   3cccb247d8b6648b784368d8910457c9
#
_cell.length_a   1.000
_cell.length_b   1.000
_cell.length_c   1.000
_cell.angle_alpha   90.00
_cell.angle_beta   90.00
_cell.angle_gamma   90.00
#
_symmetry.space_group_name_H-M   'P 1'
#
loop_
_entity.id
_entity.type
_entity.pdbx_description
1 polymer ?
#
loop_
_entity_poly.entity_id
_entity_poly.type
_entity_poly.pdbx_seq_one_letter_code
_entity_poly.pdbx_strand_id
1 'polypeptide(L)'
;MSDYVKIHTEESVLKIGFNRPDKKNALNSQMYYAAKDALVSASNDSSIRVVLLYGEGGDFTSGNDVKDFLAFATTKLSEGNDIQFPAKEFLDVLIPFNKPIIAAVDGVAIGIGATMTQHCDLVYASKEAIFHLSLIHI
;
A
#
# COMPACT_ATOMS: atom_id res chain seq x y z
N MET A 1 -7.72 -10.37 -14.71
CA MET A 1 -7.97 -9.69 -13.46
C MET A 1 -6.87 -9.96 -12.48
N SER A 2 -6.38 -8.91 -11.88
CA SER A 2 -5.26 -9.02 -10.97
C SER A 2 -5.74 -9.29 -9.56
N ASP A 3 -5.26 -10.38 -8.97
CA ASP A 3 -5.49 -10.67 -7.56
C ASP A 3 -4.33 -10.17 -6.70
N TYR A 4 -3.62 -9.15 -7.19
CA TYR A 4 -2.47 -8.61 -6.48
C TYR A 4 -2.85 -7.85 -5.21
N VAL A 5 -4.11 -7.47 -5.09
CA VAL A 5 -4.65 -6.89 -3.85
C VAL A 5 -5.95 -7.60 -3.54
N LYS A 6 -6.00 -8.19 -2.36
CA LYS A 6 -7.22 -8.84 -1.87
C LYS A 6 -8.02 -7.85 -1.06
N ILE A 7 -9.25 -7.63 -1.47
CA ILE A 7 -10.17 -6.72 -0.80
C ILE A 7 -11.31 -7.57 -0.23
N HIS A 8 -11.46 -7.51 1.09
CA HIS A 8 -12.47 -8.32 1.77
C HIS A 8 -13.04 -7.57 2.96
N THR A 9 -14.36 -7.60 3.12
CA THR A 9 -15.04 -6.99 4.26
C THR A 9 -15.58 -8.06 5.19
N GLU A 10 -15.28 -7.92 6.47
CA GLU A 10 -15.75 -8.84 7.50
C GLU A 10 -16.01 -8.04 8.78
N GLU A 11 -17.25 -8.12 9.29
CA GLU A 11 -17.65 -7.45 10.53
C GLU A 11 -17.26 -5.97 10.58
N SER A 12 -17.57 -5.24 9.52
CA SER A 12 -17.30 -3.81 9.38
C SER A 12 -15.82 -3.46 9.26
N VAL A 13 -14.95 -4.45 9.07
CA VAL A 13 -13.53 -4.25 8.82
C VAL A 13 -13.26 -4.50 7.34
N LEU A 14 -12.72 -3.50 6.66
CA LEU A 14 -12.23 -3.65 5.30
C LEU A 14 -10.79 -4.12 5.37
N LYS A 15 -10.51 -5.30 4.83
CA LYS A 15 -9.16 -5.86 4.78
C LYS A 15 -8.59 -5.63 3.39
N ILE A 16 -7.45 -4.97 3.34
CA ILE A 16 -6.70 -4.73 2.11
C ILE A 16 -5.39 -5.50 2.24
N GLY A 17 -5.26 -6.59 1.50
CA GLY A 17 -4.10 -7.47 1.55
C GLY A 17 -3.26 -7.37 0.29
N PHE A 18 -2.00 -7.02 0.42
CA PHE A 18 -1.06 -7.07 -0.70
C PHE A 18 -0.77 -8.53 -1.01
N ASN A 19 -0.95 -8.93 -2.26
CA ASN A 19 -0.92 -10.33 -2.65
C ASN A 19 -0.05 -10.57 -3.87
N ARG A 20 1.24 -10.38 -3.68
CA ARG A 20 2.25 -10.65 -4.69
C ARG A 20 3.47 -11.26 -4.01
N PRO A 21 3.26 -12.41 -3.33
CA PRO A 21 4.29 -12.97 -2.43
C PRO A 21 5.58 -13.38 -3.13
N ASP A 22 5.52 -13.73 -4.41
CA ASP A 22 6.69 -14.07 -5.21
C ASP A 22 7.64 -12.88 -5.40
N LYS A 23 7.15 -11.65 -5.18
CA LYS A 23 7.95 -10.41 -5.23
C LYS A 23 7.98 -9.71 -3.87
N LYS A 24 7.73 -10.44 -2.80
CA LYS A 24 7.63 -9.90 -1.43
C LYS A 24 6.69 -8.70 -1.37
N ASN A 25 5.59 -8.79 -2.11
CA ASN A 25 4.54 -7.78 -2.19
C ASN A 25 5.03 -6.41 -2.67
N ALA A 26 6.01 -6.41 -3.60
CA ALA A 26 6.41 -5.16 -4.26
C ALA A 26 5.21 -4.53 -4.94
N LEU A 27 5.05 -3.22 -4.77
CA LEU A 27 3.86 -2.49 -5.19
C LEU A 27 4.03 -1.92 -6.59
N ASN A 28 3.20 -2.41 -7.51
CA ASN A 28 3.11 -1.87 -8.86
C ASN A 28 1.93 -0.87 -8.94
N SER A 29 1.78 -0.23 -10.10
CA SER A 29 0.72 0.77 -10.30
C SER A 29 -0.67 0.23 -10.04
N GLN A 30 -0.95 -0.98 -10.49
CA GLN A 30 -2.24 -1.64 -10.28
C GLN A 30 -2.58 -1.80 -8.81
N MET A 31 -1.58 -2.18 -8.01
CA MET A 31 -1.76 -2.39 -6.58
C MET A 31 -2.07 -1.08 -5.87
N TYR A 32 -1.36 -0.01 -6.22
CA TYR A 32 -1.63 1.31 -5.66
C TYR A 32 -3.04 1.78 -5.97
N TYR A 33 -3.46 1.65 -7.22
CA TYR A 33 -4.79 2.08 -7.62
C TYR A 33 -5.88 1.24 -6.96
N ALA A 34 -5.68 -0.07 -6.86
CA ALA A 34 -6.64 -0.95 -6.20
C ALA A 34 -6.80 -0.60 -4.72
N ALA A 35 -5.68 -0.37 -4.02
CA ALA A 35 -5.71 0.01 -2.61
C ALA A 35 -6.33 1.39 -2.42
N LYS A 36 -5.97 2.35 -3.28
CA LYS A 36 -6.54 3.69 -3.25
C LYS A 36 -8.06 3.64 -3.43
N ASP A 37 -8.52 2.93 -4.45
CA ASP A 37 -9.96 2.84 -4.75
C ASP A 37 -10.72 2.18 -3.61
N ALA A 38 -10.13 1.17 -2.97
CA ALA A 38 -10.74 0.53 -1.81
C ALA A 38 -10.88 1.51 -0.64
N LEU A 39 -9.86 2.33 -0.40
CA LEU A 39 -9.91 3.36 0.65
C LEU A 39 -10.97 4.42 0.36
N VAL A 40 -11.03 4.91 -0.88
CA VAL A 40 -12.03 5.90 -1.27
C VAL A 40 -13.44 5.34 -1.07
N SER A 41 -13.66 4.11 -1.50
CA SER A 41 -14.94 3.44 -1.33
C SER A 41 -15.30 3.29 0.16
N ALA A 42 -14.33 2.87 0.98
CA ALA A 42 -14.54 2.70 2.42
C ALA A 42 -14.83 4.02 3.13
N SER A 43 -14.21 5.11 2.66
CA SER A 43 -14.43 6.44 3.22
C SER A 43 -15.90 6.86 3.12
N ASN A 44 -16.59 6.40 2.08
CA ASN A 44 -17.98 6.75 1.81
C ASN A 44 -18.98 5.66 2.21
N ASP A 45 -18.50 4.57 2.80
CA ASP A 45 -19.35 3.43 3.16
C ASP A 45 -19.51 3.36 4.66
N SER A 46 -20.70 3.70 5.16
CA SER A 46 -20.98 3.73 6.59
C SER A 46 -20.94 2.34 7.24
N SER A 47 -20.98 1.26 6.46
CA SER A 47 -20.86 -0.10 6.99
C SER A 47 -19.42 -0.47 7.32
N ILE A 48 -18.44 0.28 6.79
CA ILE A 48 -17.02 0.10 7.09
C ILE A 48 -16.63 1.03 8.23
N ARG A 49 -16.08 0.47 9.29
CA ARG A 49 -15.67 1.24 10.46
C ARG A 49 -14.16 1.31 10.64
N VAL A 50 -13.44 0.32 10.14
CA VAL A 50 -11.98 0.18 10.31
C VAL A 50 -11.40 -0.43 9.04
N VAL A 51 -10.18 -0.02 8.71
CA VAL A 51 -9.41 -0.60 7.60
C VAL A 51 -8.20 -1.34 8.17
N LEU A 52 -7.95 -2.54 7.68
CA LEU A 52 -6.78 -3.34 8.02
C LEU A 52 -5.91 -3.51 6.79
N LEU A 53 -4.66 -3.08 6.87
CA LEU A 53 -3.65 -3.31 5.84
C LEU A 53 -2.76 -4.48 6.27
N TYR A 54 -2.53 -5.42 5.37
CA TYR A 54 -1.66 -6.57 5.65
C TYR A 54 -1.05 -7.09 4.35
N GLY A 55 -0.14 -8.05 4.46
CA GLY A 55 0.45 -8.70 3.30
C GLY A 55 0.24 -10.21 3.34
N GLU A 56 0.01 -10.80 2.19
CA GLU A 56 -0.07 -12.25 2.04
C GLU A 56 1.34 -12.82 1.89
N GLY A 57 1.52 -14.04 2.34
CA GLY A 57 2.75 -14.81 2.08
C GLY A 57 3.94 -14.51 2.98
N GLY A 58 3.75 -13.79 4.08
CA GLY A 58 4.79 -13.63 5.08
C GLY A 58 5.57 -12.32 5.02
N ASP A 59 5.25 -11.43 4.09
CA ASP A 59 5.84 -10.08 4.03
C ASP A 59 4.74 -9.05 3.92
N PHE A 60 4.97 -7.87 4.49
CA PHE A 60 4.04 -6.75 4.33
C PHE A 60 4.19 -6.18 2.92
N THR A 61 5.25 -5.46 2.67
CA THR A 61 5.63 -5.07 1.31
C THR A 61 7.11 -4.68 1.27
N SER A 62 7.78 -5.05 0.19
CA SER A 62 9.17 -4.68 -0.07
C SER A 62 9.30 -3.29 -0.70
N GLY A 63 8.18 -2.58 -0.88
CA GLY A 63 8.19 -1.23 -1.42
C GLY A 63 7.81 -1.18 -2.90
N ASN A 64 8.18 -0.09 -3.55
CA ASN A 64 7.88 0.11 -4.97
C ASN A 64 8.50 -0.98 -5.84
N ASP A 65 7.72 -1.48 -6.79
CA ASP A 65 8.27 -2.29 -7.86
C ASP A 65 9.10 -1.37 -8.75
N VAL A 66 10.41 -1.52 -8.71
CA VAL A 66 11.35 -0.62 -9.39
C VAL A 66 11.13 -0.62 -10.90
N LYS A 67 10.85 -1.80 -11.46
CA LYS A 67 10.63 -1.95 -12.89
C LYS A 67 9.38 -1.20 -13.33
N ASP A 68 8.30 -1.35 -12.59
CA ASP A 68 7.04 -0.64 -12.84
C ASP A 68 7.21 0.87 -12.67
N PHE A 69 7.90 1.27 -11.62
CA PHE A 69 8.17 2.68 -11.34
C PHE A 69 8.95 3.34 -12.50
N LEU A 70 9.99 2.68 -12.98
CA LEU A 70 10.80 3.21 -14.09
C LEU A 70 10.00 3.27 -15.39
N ALA A 71 9.20 2.26 -15.66
CA ALA A 71 8.35 2.26 -16.86
C ALA A 71 7.34 3.40 -16.82
N PHE A 72 6.71 3.63 -15.68
CA PHE A 72 5.77 4.73 -15.49
C PHE A 72 6.46 6.09 -15.65
N ALA A 73 7.59 6.27 -15.00
CA ALA A 73 8.33 7.53 -15.06
C ALA A 73 8.80 7.85 -16.50
N THR A 74 9.30 6.85 -17.21
CA THR A 74 9.75 7.02 -18.60
C THR A 74 8.59 7.44 -19.50
N THR A 75 7.46 6.78 -19.38
CA THR A 75 6.27 7.08 -20.18
C THR A 75 5.78 8.51 -19.93
N LYS A 76 5.68 8.89 -18.67
CA LYS A 76 5.15 10.21 -18.29
C LYS A 76 6.10 11.34 -18.66
N LEU A 77 7.40 11.12 -18.51
CA LEU A 77 8.39 12.12 -18.92
C LEU A 77 8.32 12.41 -20.42
N SER A 78 8.08 11.37 -21.23
CA SER A 78 7.95 11.56 -22.69
C SER A 78 6.68 12.32 -23.06
N GLU A 79 5.65 12.31 -22.22
CA GLU A 79 4.40 13.04 -22.46
C GLU A 79 4.50 14.53 -22.10
N GLY A 80 5.54 14.91 -21.36
CA GLY A 80 5.77 16.31 -20.99
C GLY A 80 4.76 16.88 -19.99
N ASN A 81 4.01 16.04 -19.31
CA ASN A 81 3.01 16.45 -18.32
C ASN A 81 3.56 16.34 -16.91
N ASP A 82 2.91 17.02 -15.97
CA ASP A 82 3.20 16.84 -14.55
C ASP A 82 2.99 15.38 -14.18
N ILE A 83 4.00 14.80 -13.51
CA ILE A 83 3.97 13.39 -13.15
C ILE A 83 3.25 13.21 -11.82
N GLN A 84 2.15 12.46 -11.86
CA GLN A 84 1.45 12.03 -10.66
C GLN A 84 1.69 10.54 -10.46
N PHE A 85 2.61 10.19 -9.58
CA PHE A 85 2.93 8.78 -9.33
C PHE A 85 1.81 8.07 -8.59
N PRO A 86 1.54 6.80 -8.92
CA PRO A 86 0.51 6.02 -8.22
C PRO A 86 0.71 5.96 -6.71
N ALA A 87 1.96 5.88 -6.26
CA ALA A 87 2.28 5.90 -4.82
C ALA A 87 1.80 7.19 -4.16
N LYS A 88 1.99 8.32 -4.83
CA LYS A 88 1.53 9.61 -4.30
C LYS A 88 0.01 9.67 -4.24
N GLU A 89 -0.67 9.22 -5.29
CA GLU A 89 -2.13 9.19 -5.30
C GLU A 89 -2.67 8.33 -4.17
N PHE A 90 -2.03 7.20 -3.91
CA PHE A 90 -2.40 6.35 -2.78
C PHE A 90 -2.20 7.06 -1.45
N LEU A 91 -1.05 7.69 -1.26
CA LEU A 91 -0.75 8.42 -0.02
C LEU A 91 -1.69 9.62 0.18
N ASP A 92 -2.06 10.30 -0.90
CA ASP A 92 -2.99 11.44 -0.84
C ASP A 92 -4.37 11.03 -0.32
N VAL A 93 -4.72 9.74 -0.44
CA VAL A 93 -5.95 9.20 0.12
C VAL A 93 -5.72 8.62 1.52
N LEU A 94 -4.59 7.96 1.73
CA LEU A 94 -4.27 7.30 3.00
C LEU A 94 -4.08 8.30 4.14
N ILE A 95 -3.31 9.36 3.89
CA ILE A 95 -2.93 10.31 4.94
C ILE A 95 -4.14 11.00 5.57
N PRO A 96 -5.09 11.56 4.78
CA PRO A 96 -6.25 12.22 5.37
C PRO A 96 -7.42 11.27 5.68
N PHE A 97 -7.21 9.96 5.58
CA PHE A 97 -8.31 9.01 5.74
C PHE A 97 -9.01 9.20 7.09
N ASN A 98 -10.34 9.20 7.08
CA ASN A 98 -11.15 9.63 8.21
C ASN A 98 -11.62 8.51 9.13
N LYS A 99 -11.13 7.29 8.94
CA LYS A 99 -11.45 6.14 9.79
C LYS A 99 -10.16 5.50 10.29
N PRO A 100 -10.20 4.75 11.40
CA PRO A 100 -9.00 4.08 11.88
C PRO A 100 -8.41 3.12 10.85
N ILE A 101 -7.10 3.18 10.69
CA ILE A 101 -6.35 2.24 9.86
C ILE A 101 -5.37 1.49 10.73
N ILE A 102 -5.41 0.17 10.64
CA ILE A 102 -4.52 -0.71 11.36
C ILE A 102 -3.64 -1.43 10.35
N ALA A 103 -2.35 -1.46 10.62
CA ALA A 103 -1.42 -2.27 9.83
C ALA A 103 -1.00 -3.49 10.61
N ALA A 104 -1.07 -4.66 9.98
CA ALA A 104 -0.54 -5.91 10.54
C ALA A 104 0.69 -6.27 9.70
N VAL A 105 1.87 -6.12 10.29
CA VAL A 105 3.14 -6.23 9.58
C VAL A 105 3.84 -7.51 9.97
N ASP A 106 4.04 -8.38 8.97
CA ASP A 106 4.88 -9.57 9.10
C ASP A 106 5.98 -9.44 8.05
N GLY A 107 7.17 -9.99 8.35
CA GLY A 107 8.29 -9.92 7.42
C GLY A 107 8.74 -8.50 7.11
N VAL A 108 8.97 -8.19 5.84
CA VAL A 108 9.56 -6.90 5.47
C VAL A 108 8.53 -5.80 5.24
N ALA A 109 8.88 -4.60 5.70
CA ALA A 109 8.17 -3.35 5.41
C ALA A 109 9.24 -2.34 5.00
N ILE A 110 9.49 -2.21 3.70
CA ILE A 110 10.62 -1.48 3.16
C ILE A 110 10.14 -0.28 2.34
N GLY A 111 10.84 0.83 2.44
CA GLY A 111 10.52 2.04 1.69
C GLY A 111 9.13 2.54 2.03
N ILE A 112 8.26 2.66 1.02
CA ILE A 112 6.86 3.06 1.26
C ILE A 112 6.13 2.08 2.19
N GLY A 113 6.57 0.83 2.26
CA GLY A 113 6.04 -0.13 3.22
C GLY A 113 6.23 0.32 4.65
N ALA A 114 7.39 0.88 4.97
CA ALA A 114 7.63 1.48 6.28
C ALA A 114 6.92 2.82 6.42
N THR A 115 6.96 3.65 5.38
CA THR A 115 6.33 4.98 5.40
C THR A 115 4.84 4.90 5.65
N MET A 116 4.13 4.00 4.97
CA MET A 116 2.68 3.94 5.12
C MET A 116 2.24 3.55 6.52
N THR A 117 3.07 2.79 7.26
CA THR A 117 2.73 2.41 8.64
C THR A 117 2.72 3.62 9.57
N GLN A 118 3.48 4.67 9.23
CA GLN A 118 3.51 5.88 10.03
C GLN A 118 2.21 6.69 9.93
N HIS A 119 1.41 6.40 8.91
CA HIS A 119 0.10 7.03 8.72
C HIS A 119 -1.05 6.15 9.18
N CYS A 120 -0.74 5.02 9.79
CA CYS A 120 -1.74 4.14 10.41
C CYS A 120 -1.92 4.53 11.87
N ASP A 121 -3.12 4.29 12.39
CA ASP A 121 -3.44 4.62 13.78
C ASP A 121 -2.87 3.60 14.75
N LEU A 122 -2.78 2.33 14.34
CA LEU A 122 -2.16 1.26 15.10
C LEU A 122 -1.35 0.38 14.17
N VAL A 123 -0.21 -0.08 14.65
CA VAL A 123 0.63 -1.02 13.91
C VAL A 123 0.95 -2.20 14.81
N TYR A 124 0.57 -3.39 14.35
CA TYR A 124 0.95 -4.65 14.98
C TYR A 124 2.04 -5.28 14.13
N ALA A 125 3.13 -5.66 14.75
CA ALA A 125 4.27 -6.24 14.03
C ALA A 125 4.66 -7.57 14.67
N SER A 126 4.98 -8.55 13.82
CA SER A 126 5.55 -9.82 14.29
C SER A 126 6.96 -9.60 14.81
N LYS A 127 7.49 -10.58 15.55
CA LYS A 127 8.86 -10.51 16.05
C LYS A 127 9.89 -10.48 14.93
N GLU A 128 9.55 -11.06 13.80
CA GLU A 128 10.42 -11.15 12.62
C GLU A 128 10.26 -9.95 11.69
N ALA A 129 9.37 -9.01 11.99
CA ALA A 129 9.13 -7.86 11.13
C ALA A 129 10.37 -6.98 11.06
N ILE A 130 10.68 -6.54 9.84
CA ILE A 130 11.82 -5.65 9.58
C ILE A 130 11.31 -4.40 8.88
N PHE A 131 11.50 -3.26 9.53
CA PHE A 131 11.15 -1.97 8.95
C PHE A 131 12.44 -1.31 8.46
N HIS A 132 12.45 -0.91 7.20
CA HIS A 132 13.64 -0.31 6.61
C HIS A 132 13.25 0.84 5.69
N LEU A 133 13.78 2.02 5.97
CA LEU A 133 13.67 3.17 5.07
C LEU A 133 14.98 3.25 4.30
N SER A 134 14.94 2.84 3.05
CA SER A 134 16.08 2.95 2.17
C SER A 134 16.11 4.37 1.60
N LEU A 135 16.87 5.23 2.24
CA LEU A 135 17.15 6.54 1.69
C LEU A 135 18.35 6.37 0.76
N ILE A 136 18.07 6.29 -0.51
CA ILE A 136 19.12 6.28 -1.50
C ILE A 136 19.77 7.63 -1.44
N HIS A 137 21.01 7.62 -1.09
CA HIS A 137 21.91 8.75 -1.00
C HIS A 137 21.44 10.11 -1.44
N ILE A 138 21.44 10.91 -0.51
CA ILE A 138 21.25 12.32 -0.77
C ILE A 138 22.60 12.95 -0.94
#